data_5bdca8690f339531445eacd1d5ff8c37
#
_entry.id   5bdca8690f339531445eacd1d5ff8c37
#
_cell.length_a   1.000
_cell.length_b   1.000
_cell.length_c   1.000
_cell.angle_alpha   90.00
_cell.angle_beta   90.00
_cell.angle_gamma   90.00
#
_symmetry.space_group_name_H-M   'P 1'
#
loop_
_entity.id
_entity.type
_entity.pdbx_description
1 polymer ?
#
loop_
_entity_poly.entity_id
_entity_poly.type
_entity_poly.pdbx_seq_one_letter_code
_entity_poly.pdbx_strand_id
1 'polypeptide(L)'
;MTACTPSSSFVATTPTIAAAAAAESPSAFDSTSYTPRQKCIVDALRLLLGEAAPAIYEAHERSLQRLVGAARNSHLPRDLHLLTGLALAQELLAEELVVAPVLGSPQVVADFLKLHFAGQGHESFVVVFLNAQHHLIAAEAMFRGTLTQTSV
;
A
#
# COMPACT_ATOMS: atom_id res chain seq x y z
N MET A 1 36.29 -37.38 -51.27
CA MET A 1 37.37 -36.56 -50.75
C MET A 1 36.90 -35.84 -49.56
N THR A 2 37.27 -36.33 -48.50
CA THR A 2 37.88 -35.91 -47.25
C THR A 2 36.96 -35.19 -46.30
N ALA A 3 36.56 -35.93 -45.31
CA ALA A 3 35.92 -35.53 -44.05
C ALA A 3 36.80 -34.58 -43.26
N CYS A 4 36.19 -33.67 -42.56
CA CYS A 4 36.78 -33.13 -41.36
C CYS A 4 35.68 -32.76 -40.35
N THR A 5 35.49 -33.59 -39.35
CA THR A 5 34.84 -33.27 -38.08
C THR A 5 35.86 -32.60 -37.18
N PRO A 6 35.45 -31.67 -36.33
CA PRO A 6 35.91 -31.75 -34.95
C PRO A 6 34.79 -31.81 -33.92
N SER A 7 34.88 -32.83 -33.11
CA SER A 7 34.32 -32.93 -31.79
C SER A 7 34.73 -31.70 -30.93
N SER A 8 33.77 -31.04 -30.31
CA SER A 8 34.03 -30.23 -29.15
C SER A 8 32.97 -30.56 -28.09
N SER A 9 33.41 -31.33 -27.14
CA SER A 9 32.66 -31.68 -25.91
C SER A 9 32.55 -30.42 -25.04
N PHE A 10 31.38 -29.83 -25.00
CA PHE A 10 31.08 -28.78 -24.03
C PHE A 10 30.54 -29.46 -22.77
N VAL A 11 31.40 -29.60 -21.80
CA VAL A 11 31.03 -30.04 -20.43
C VAL A 11 30.28 -28.88 -19.79
N ALA A 12 28.96 -29.01 -19.68
CA ALA A 12 28.13 -28.10 -18.91
C ALA A 12 28.33 -28.42 -17.43
N THR A 13 29.09 -27.58 -16.75
CA THR A 13 29.22 -27.58 -15.29
C THR A 13 27.99 -26.86 -14.75
N THR A 14 27.03 -27.61 -14.26
CA THR A 14 25.91 -27.08 -13.47
C THR A 14 26.45 -26.66 -12.09
N PRO A 15 26.27 -25.40 -11.64
CA PRO A 15 26.50 -25.06 -10.26
C PRO A 15 25.36 -25.65 -9.42
N THR A 16 25.69 -26.63 -8.61
CA THR A 16 24.85 -27.10 -7.51
C THR A 16 24.64 -25.93 -6.53
N ILE A 17 23.45 -25.33 -6.60
CA ILE A 17 23.00 -24.40 -5.56
C ILE A 17 22.62 -25.27 -4.36
N ALA A 18 23.56 -25.37 -3.42
CA ALA A 18 23.29 -25.96 -2.10
C ALA A 18 22.20 -25.13 -1.42
N ALA A 19 21.05 -25.74 -1.27
CA ALA A 19 19.92 -25.22 -0.50
C ALA A 19 20.33 -25.17 0.98
N ALA A 20 20.71 -24.01 1.45
CA ALA A 20 20.69 -23.66 2.86
C ALA A 20 19.32 -23.02 3.18
N ALA A 21 18.27 -23.82 3.14
CA ALA A 21 17.00 -23.48 3.76
C ALA A 21 17.16 -23.75 5.26
N ALA A 22 17.78 -22.82 5.97
CA ALA A 22 17.53 -22.67 7.39
C ALA A 22 16.10 -22.15 7.52
N ALA A 23 15.16 -23.04 7.75
CA ALA A 23 13.83 -22.71 8.20
C ALA A 23 13.98 -22.14 9.62
N GLU A 24 14.22 -20.84 9.71
CA GLU A 24 13.92 -20.12 10.93
C GLU A 24 12.38 -20.14 11.06
N SER A 25 11.93 -21.00 11.95
CA SER A 25 10.55 -20.95 12.45
C SER A 25 10.27 -19.51 12.87
N PRO A 26 9.19 -18.87 12.39
CA PRO A 26 8.84 -17.53 12.86
C PRO A 26 8.67 -17.65 14.38
N SER A 27 9.58 -17.02 15.13
CA SER A 27 9.50 -16.90 16.59
C SER A 27 8.09 -16.46 16.93
N ALA A 28 7.45 -17.18 17.85
CA ALA A 28 6.10 -16.91 18.31
C ALA A 28 5.97 -15.41 18.59
N PHE A 29 5.23 -14.72 17.71
CA PHE A 29 5.07 -13.29 17.78
C PHE A 29 4.30 -12.96 19.05
N ASP A 30 4.95 -12.33 20.00
CA ASP A 30 4.37 -11.99 21.29
C ASP A 30 3.31 -10.91 21.14
N SER A 31 2.06 -11.34 20.95
CA SER A 31 0.89 -10.49 20.82
C SER A 31 0.57 -9.68 22.09
N THR A 32 1.34 -9.87 23.16
CA THR A 32 1.15 -9.22 24.47
C THR A 32 1.58 -7.75 24.45
N SER A 33 2.37 -7.33 23.45
CA SER A 33 2.93 -5.97 23.32
C SER A 33 2.02 -4.96 22.63
N TYR A 34 0.83 -5.36 22.12
CA TYR A 34 -0.08 -4.46 21.41
C TYR A 34 -1.10 -3.83 22.33
N THR A 35 -1.38 -2.54 22.12
CA THR A 35 -2.57 -1.89 22.69
C THR A 35 -3.85 -2.51 22.10
N PRO A 36 -5.01 -2.38 22.76
CA PRO A 36 -6.29 -2.90 22.23
C PRO A 36 -6.59 -2.41 20.80
N ARG A 37 -6.28 -1.14 20.50
CA ARG A 37 -6.43 -0.56 19.16
C ARG A 37 -5.49 -1.22 18.15
N GLN A 38 -4.24 -1.44 18.51
CA GLN A 38 -3.27 -2.09 17.64
C GLN A 38 -3.63 -3.56 17.37
N LYS A 39 -4.19 -4.26 18.36
CA LYS A 39 -4.71 -5.63 18.14
C LYS A 39 -5.81 -5.63 17.08
N CYS A 40 -6.79 -4.74 17.20
CA CYS A 40 -7.86 -4.61 16.21
C CYS A 40 -7.29 -4.31 14.80
N ILE A 41 -6.29 -3.43 14.70
CA ILE A 41 -5.61 -3.13 13.43
C ILE A 41 -4.92 -4.37 12.86
N VAL A 42 -4.17 -5.10 13.68
CA VAL A 42 -3.45 -6.30 13.24
C VAL A 42 -4.43 -7.40 12.81
N ASP A 43 -5.54 -7.58 13.52
CA ASP A 43 -6.56 -8.56 13.16
C ASP A 43 -7.23 -8.22 11.82
N ALA A 44 -7.54 -6.94 11.58
CA ALA A 44 -8.03 -6.48 10.29
C ALA A 44 -6.97 -6.66 9.18
N LEU A 45 -5.70 -6.34 9.45
CA LEU A 45 -4.62 -6.54 8.50
C LEU A 45 -4.39 -8.02 8.16
N ARG A 46 -4.61 -8.94 9.11
CA ARG A 46 -4.53 -10.39 8.83
C ARG A 46 -5.53 -10.83 7.76
N LEU A 47 -6.71 -10.26 7.73
CA LEU A 47 -7.71 -10.56 6.70
C LEU A 47 -7.25 -10.12 5.30
N LEU A 48 -6.48 -9.04 5.21
CA LEU A 48 -6.00 -8.47 3.95
C LEU A 48 -4.62 -9.00 3.52
N LEU A 49 -3.71 -9.18 4.48
CA LEU A 49 -2.30 -9.48 4.24
C LEU A 49 -1.91 -10.91 4.67
N GLY A 50 -2.84 -11.65 5.29
CA GLY A 50 -2.59 -12.98 5.82
C GLY A 50 -1.75 -12.98 7.11
N GLU A 51 -1.16 -14.14 7.43
CA GLU A 51 -0.40 -14.36 8.67
C GLU A 51 0.86 -13.48 8.80
N ALA A 52 1.36 -12.94 7.71
CA ALA A 52 2.50 -12.03 7.72
C ALA A 52 2.16 -10.61 8.23
N ALA A 53 0.88 -10.29 8.45
CA ALA A 53 0.41 -8.96 8.83
C ALA A 53 1.10 -8.37 10.07
N PRO A 54 1.31 -9.12 11.17
CA PRO A 54 1.99 -8.57 12.35
C PRO A 54 3.42 -8.12 12.03
N ALA A 55 4.19 -8.96 11.34
CA ALA A 55 5.57 -8.67 10.97
C ALA A 55 5.65 -7.46 10.02
N ILE A 56 4.73 -7.37 9.07
CA ILE A 56 4.64 -6.25 8.14
C ILE A 56 4.30 -4.96 8.90
N TYR A 57 3.36 -5.01 9.83
CA TYR A 57 2.97 -3.84 10.62
C TYR A 57 4.11 -3.33 11.50
N GLU A 58 4.87 -4.23 12.12
CA GLU A 58 6.09 -3.90 12.88
C GLU A 58 7.17 -3.28 12.00
N ALA A 59 7.43 -3.85 10.82
CA ALA A 59 8.40 -3.33 9.86
C ALA A 59 8.10 -1.89 9.43
N HIS A 60 6.83 -1.47 9.52
CA HIS A 60 6.40 -0.11 9.22
C HIS A 60 6.16 0.73 10.50
N GLU A 61 6.87 0.38 11.59
CA GLU A 61 6.85 1.10 12.87
C GLU A 61 5.43 1.26 13.44
N ARG A 62 4.59 0.26 13.27
CA ARG A 62 3.18 0.26 13.70
C ARG A 62 2.36 1.43 13.17
N SER A 63 2.73 1.94 11.97
CA SER A 63 2.06 3.06 11.29
C SER A 63 1.33 2.60 10.05
N LEU A 64 0.00 2.74 10.03
CA LEU A 64 -0.82 2.47 8.85
C LEU A 64 -0.47 3.41 7.68
N GLN A 65 -0.11 4.66 7.95
CA GLN A 65 0.27 5.60 6.90
C GLN A 65 1.54 5.16 6.16
N ARG A 66 2.57 4.71 6.91
CA ARG A 66 3.81 4.18 6.32
C ARG A 66 3.54 2.89 5.56
N LEU A 67 2.72 2.01 6.12
CA LEU A 67 2.32 0.77 5.46
C LEU A 67 1.60 1.04 4.13
N VAL A 68 0.61 1.93 4.12
CA VAL A 68 -0.10 2.32 2.89
C VAL A 68 0.83 3.02 1.90
N GLY A 69 1.74 3.87 2.39
CA GLY A 69 2.74 4.52 1.54
C GLY A 69 3.68 3.53 0.87
N ALA A 70 4.14 2.51 1.60
CA ALA A 70 4.94 1.42 1.03
C ALA A 70 4.13 0.58 0.03
N ALA A 71 2.88 0.25 0.36
CA ALA A 71 1.99 -0.50 -0.51
C ALA A 71 1.74 0.20 -1.86
N ARG A 72 1.61 1.53 -1.87
CA ARG A 72 1.43 2.31 -3.11
C ARG A 72 2.63 2.21 -4.07
N ASN A 73 3.82 1.95 -3.56
CA ASN A 73 5.05 1.79 -4.34
C ASN A 73 5.42 0.32 -4.58
N SER A 74 4.60 -0.60 -4.08
CA SER A 74 4.78 -2.04 -4.19
C SER A 74 3.92 -2.59 -5.33
N HIS A 75 4.39 -3.67 -5.95
CA HIS A 75 3.63 -4.43 -6.95
C HIS A 75 3.22 -5.81 -6.43
N LEU A 76 3.29 -6.02 -5.12
CA LEU A 76 2.96 -7.31 -4.52
C LEU A 76 1.43 -7.49 -4.47
N PRO A 77 0.90 -8.69 -4.82
CA PRO A 77 -0.55 -8.94 -4.80
C PRO A 77 -1.21 -8.68 -3.46
N ARG A 78 -0.52 -8.97 -2.35
CA ARG A 78 -1.03 -8.71 -0.99
C ARG A 78 -1.27 -7.23 -0.72
N ASP A 79 -0.38 -6.36 -1.24
CA ASP A 79 -0.47 -4.92 -1.04
C ASP A 79 -1.63 -4.33 -1.86
N LEU A 80 -1.97 -4.99 -2.97
CA LEU A 80 -3.15 -4.66 -3.76
C LEU A 80 -4.45 -4.85 -2.97
N HIS A 81 -4.57 -5.89 -2.14
CA HIS A 81 -5.74 -6.10 -1.29
C HIS A 81 -5.92 -4.95 -0.28
N LEU A 82 -4.82 -4.50 0.33
CA LEU A 82 -4.84 -3.34 1.23
C LEU A 82 -5.29 -2.07 0.51
N LEU A 83 -4.74 -1.80 -0.68
CA LEU A 83 -5.10 -0.63 -1.48
C LEU A 83 -6.53 -0.70 -2.00
N THR A 84 -7.02 -1.88 -2.35
CA THR A 84 -8.42 -2.08 -2.74
C THR A 84 -9.37 -1.79 -1.57
N GLY A 85 -9.04 -2.26 -0.37
CA GLY A 85 -9.82 -1.93 0.84
C GLY A 85 -9.85 -0.42 1.12
N LEU A 86 -8.71 0.26 0.94
CA LEU A 86 -8.64 1.71 1.06
C LEU A 86 -9.50 2.42 0.00
N ALA A 87 -9.45 1.96 -1.25
CA ALA A 87 -10.26 2.52 -2.34
C ALA A 87 -11.77 2.37 -2.07
N LEU A 88 -12.21 1.20 -1.60
CA LEU A 88 -13.61 1.00 -1.22
C LEU A 88 -14.06 1.91 -0.08
N ALA A 89 -13.19 2.14 0.91
CA ALA A 89 -13.49 3.09 1.98
C ALA A 89 -13.58 4.54 1.47
N GLN A 90 -12.80 4.91 0.48
CA GLN A 90 -12.89 6.22 -0.18
C GLN A 90 -14.21 6.37 -0.95
N GLU A 91 -14.62 5.33 -1.70
CA GLU A 91 -15.90 5.35 -2.43
C GLU A 91 -17.08 5.46 -1.46
N LEU A 92 -17.07 4.76 -0.33
CA LEU A 92 -18.11 4.87 0.69
C LEU A 92 -18.28 6.31 1.18
N LEU A 93 -17.18 7.01 1.47
CA LEU A 93 -17.23 8.42 1.89
C LEU A 93 -17.63 9.34 0.74
N ALA A 94 -17.25 9.03 -0.50
CA ALA A 94 -17.68 9.79 -1.66
C ALA A 94 -19.19 9.68 -1.88
N GLU A 95 -19.79 8.50 -1.69
CA GLU A 95 -21.25 8.31 -1.76
C GLU A 95 -21.99 9.21 -0.75
N GLU A 96 -21.47 9.33 0.49
CA GLU A 96 -22.05 10.24 1.49
C GLU A 96 -22.00 11.71 1.03
N LEU A 97 -20.92 12.13 0.36
CA LEU A 97 -20.75 13.50 -0.15
C LEU A 97 -21.59 13.78 -1.40
N VAL A 98 -22.01 12.75 -2.13
CA VAL A 98 -22.96 12.88 -3.24
C VAL A 98 -24.38 13.13 -2.72
N VAL A 99 -24.76 12.49 -1.62
CA VAL A 99 -26.10 12.59 -1.04
C VAL A 99 -26.28 13.83 -0.18
N ALA A 100 -25.26 14.20 0.60
CA ALA A 100 -25.29 15.36 1.50
C ALA A 100 -24.45 16.52 0.94
N PRO A 101 -24.86 17.79 1.14
CA PRO A 101 -24.05 18.93 0.74
C PRO A 101 -22.67 18.93 1.41
N VAL A 102 -21.62 19.05 0.64
CA VAL A 102 -20.21 19.06 1.11
C VAL A 102 -20.00 20.13 2.19
N LEU A 103 -20.56 21.33 1.98
CA LEU A 103 -20.46 22.43 2.97
C LEU A 103 -21.27 22.18 4.23
N GLY A 104 -22.26 21.29 4.20
CA GLY A 104 -23.03 20.89 5.38
C GLY A 104 -22.38 19.82 6.24
N SER A 105 -21.35 19.15 5.72
CA SER A 105 -20.68 18.02 6.39
C SER A 105 -19.15 18.16 6.36
N PRO A 106 -18.57 19.18 7.02
CA PRO A 106 -17.12 19.43 6.96
C PRO A 106 -16.28 18.24 7.44
N GLN A 107 -16.81 17.44 8.40
CA GLN A 107 -16.11 16.29 8.94
C GLN A 107 -15.97 15.18 7.89
N VAL A 108 -17.04 14.88 7.16
CA VAL A 108 -17.03 13.85 6.09
C VAL A 108 -16.04 14.24 5.00
N VAL A 109 -16.01 15.52 4.62
CA VAL A 109 -15.02 16.05 3.66
C VAL A 109 -13.59 15.86 4.18
N ALA A 110 -13.35 16.20 5.45
CA ALA A 110 -12.04 16.04 6.06
C ALA A 110 -11.60 14.57 6.08
N ASP A 111 -12.50 13.65 6.37
CA ASP A 111 -12.20 12.22 6.44
C ASP A 111 -12.00 11.62 5.04
N PHE A 112 -12.78 12.05 4.04
CA PHE A 112 -12.56 11.74 2.64
C PHE A 112 -11.16 12.18 2.17
N LEU A 113 -10.77 13.43 2.44
CA LEU A 113 -9.47 13.97 2.06
C LEU A 113 -8.32 13.27 2.81
N LYS A 114 -8.47 12.96 4.11
CA LYS A 114 -7.48 12.20 4.87
C LYS A 114 -7.21 10.83 4.25
N LEU A 115 -8.27 10.10 3.85
CA LEU A 115 -8.15 8.83 3.16
C LEU A 115 -7.52 8.99 1.77
N HIS A 116 -7.91 10.04 1.04
CA HIS A 116 -7.37 10.32 -0.29
C HIS A 116 -5.84 10.54 -0.25
N PHE A 117 -5.36 11.26 0.74
CA PHE A 117 -3.93 11.55 0.94
C PHE A 117 -3.19 10.50 1.75
N ALA A 118 -3.86 9.46 2.26
CA ALA A 118 -3.22 8.45 3.08
C ALA A 118 -2.04 7.78 2.35
N GLY A 119 -0.88 7.76 2.99
CA GLY A 119 0.34 7.15 2.46
C GLY A 119 0.98 7.85 1.26
N GLN A 120 0.53 9.07 0.90
CA GLN A 120 1.22 9.89 -0.09
C GLN A 120 2.44 10.57 0.56
N GLY A 121 3.60 10.39 -0.05
CA GLY A 121 4.88 10.97 0.40
C GLY A 121 5.23 12.29 -0.32
N HIS A 122 4.29 12.87 -1.05
CA HIS A 122 4.47 14.11 -1.81
C HIS A 122 3.27 15.02 -1.62
N GLU A 123 3.46 16.31 -1.84
CA GLU A 123 2.34 17.25 -1.89
C GLU A 123 1.49 17.00 -3.14
N SER A 124 0.18 17.04 -2.98
CA SER A 124 -0.75 16.91 -4.09
C SER A 124 -1.80 18.01 -3.99
N PHE A 125 -2.15 18.58 -5.13
CA PHE A 125 -3.25 19.52 -5.25
C PHE A 125 -4.46 18.77 -5.80
N VAL A 126 -5.52 18.69 -4.99
CA VAL A 126 -6.78 18.03 -5.36
C VAL A 126 -7.85 19.09 -5.52
N VAL A 127 -8.58 19.02 -6.63
CA VAL A 127 -9.74 19.83 -6.90
C VAL A 127 -10.99 19.01 -6.66
N VAL A 128 -11.88 19.54 -5.84
CA VAL A 128 -13.19 18.95 -5.56
C VAL A 128 -14.23 19.72 -6.36
N PHE A 129 -14.86 19.08 -7.32
CA PHE A 129 -15.91 19.65 -8.15
C PHE A 129 -17.27 19.44 -7.48
N LEU A 130 -18.02 20.51 -7.35
CA LEU A 130 -19.34 20.51 -6.71
C LEU A 130 -20.41 20.97 -7.70
N ASN A 131 -21.64 20.46 -7.55
CA ASN A 131 -22.79 20.99 -8.25
C ASN A 131 -23.32 22.29 -7.59
N ALA A 132 -24.37 22.87 -8.18
CA ALA A 132 -24.98 24.09 -7.65
C ALA A 132 -25.61 23.95 -6.25
N GLN A 133 -25.84 22.73 -5.80
CA GLN A 133 -26.34 22.39 -4.47
C GLN A 133 -25.21 21.98 -3.51
N HIS A 134 -23.95 22.15 -3.92
CA HIS A 134 -22.74 21.79 -3.17
C HIS A 134 -22.57 20.29 -2.89
N HIS A 135 -23.12 19.42 -3.74
CA HIS A 135 -22.85 17.99 -3.69
C HIS A 135 -21.61 17.66 -4.52
N LEU A 136 -20.89 16.63 -4.11
CA LEU A 136 -19.71 16.15 -4.81
C LEU A 136 -20.07 15.64 -6.22
N ILE A 137 -19.36 16.15 -7.24
CA ILE A 137 -19.39 15.63 -8.60
C ILE A 137 -18.16 14.74 -8.84
N ALA A 138 -16.99 15.28 -8.53
CA ALA A 138 -15.72 14.59 -8.73
C ALA A 138 -14.63 15.17 -7.81
N ALA A 139 -13.60 14.40 -7.56
CA ALA A 139 -12.38 14.86 -6.90
C ALA A 139 -11.18 14.40 -7.75
N GLU A 140 -10.37 15.32 -8.25
CA GLU A 140 -9.27 15.04 -9.15
C GLU A 140 -7.96 15.62 -8.64
N ALA A 141 -6.90 14.79 -8.67
CA ALA A 141 -5.55 15.23 -8.37
C ALA A 141 -4.96 15.92 -9.60
N MET A 142 -4.85 17.24 -9.56
CA MET A 142 -4.38 18.07 -10.67
C MET A 142 -2.86 18.13 -10.76
N PHE A 143 -2.17 18.22 -9.63
CA PHE A 143 -0.72 18.37 -9.58
C PHE A 143 -0.12 17.52 -8.46
N ARG A 144 1.05 16.97 -8.75
CA ARG A 144 1.96 16.39 -7.77
C ARG A 144 3.12 17.35 -7.57
N GLY A 145 3.25 17.88 -6.36
CA GLY A 145 4.40 18.69 -6.00
C GLY A 145 5.62 17.81 -5.79
N THR A 146 6.76 18.23 -6.31
CA THR A 146 8.05 17.73 -5.87
C THR A 146 8.47 18.58 -4.67
N LEU A 147 8.70 17.96 -3.51
CA LEU A 147 9.36 18.61 -2.37
C LEU A 147 10.81 18.90 -2.79
N THR A 148 11.02 19.92 -3.60
CA THR A 148 12.34 20.49 -3.80
C THR A 148 12.59 21.36 -2.58
N GLN A 149 13.33 20.86 -1.60
CA GLN A 149 13.93 21.70 -0.57
C GLN A 149 14.86 22.65 -1.29
N THR A 150 14.39 23.86 -1.51
CA THR A 150 15.29 24.95 -1.85
C THR A 150 15.98 25.33 -0.55
N SER A 151 17.19 24.80 -0.34
CA SER A 151 18.08 25.34 0.67
C SER A 151 18.40 26.78 0.24
N VAL A 152 17.97 27.73 1.04
CA VAL A 152 18.49 29.10 1.02
C VAL A 152 19.70 29.15 1.93
#